data_3e51fe314463e96e154ff0afd0e7c80d
#
_entry.id   3e51fe314463e96e154ff0afd0e7c80d
#
_cell.length_a   1.000
_cell.length_b   1.000
_cell.length_c   1.000
_cell.angle_alpha   90.00
_cell.angle_beta   90.00
_cell.angle_gamma   90.00
#
_symmetry.space_group_name_H-M   'P 1'
#
loop_
_entity.id
_entity.type
_entity.pdbx_description
1 polymer ?
#
loop_
_entity_poly.entity_id
_entity_poly.type
_entity_poly.pdbx_seq_one_letter_code
_entity_poly.pdbx_strand_id
1 'polypeptide(L)'
;MQKKINSEQQNEEFQLTLSKLSHEIRNPLTLISSELQMMSASHPEIISYREWDNIMENMDYIRELLNRISQYQSAERISPIKTDTTTWFLNIIHTFRPALDYLGISLETDIPESLPRLFLDQVKMRQAFLNLIQNAQESIQHSHGVIR
;
A
#
# COMPACT_ATOMS: atom_id res chain seq x y z
N MET A 1 7.75 36.27 3.12
CA MET A 1 6.48 35.72 3.62
C MET A 1 5.52 35.37 2.46
N GLN A 2 5.27 36.28 1.52
CA GLN A 2 4.36 36.10 0.36
C GLN A 2 4.72 34.92 -0.57
N LYS A 3 6.04 34.69 -0.82
CA LYS A 3 6.52 33.59 -1.69
C LYS A 3 6.25 32.20 -1.11
N LYS A 4 6.25 32.06 0.22
CA LYS A 4 5.99 30.79 0.91
C LYS A 4 4.50 30.44 0.90
N ILE A 5 3.65 31.43 1.09
CA ILE A 5 2.18 31.29 1.02
C ILE A 5 1.72 30.86 -0.38
N ASN A 6 2.32 31.45 -1.43
CA ASN A 6 1.99 31.09 -2.83
C ASN A 6 2.42 29.64 -3.17
N SER A 7 3.58 29.19 -2.65
CA SER A 7 4.01 27.80 -2.91
C SER A 7 3.19 26.77 -2.14
N GLU A 8 2.73 27.07 -0.93
CA GLU A 8 1.83 26.21 -0.16
C GLU A 8 0.46 26.09 -0.82
N GLN A 9 -0.13 27.20 -1.28
CA GLN A 9 -1.40 27.20 -2.01
C GLN A 9 -1.32 26.45 -3.34
N GLN A 10 -0.25 26.62 -4.11
CA GLN A 10 -0.03 25.85 -5.35
C GLN A 10 0.11 24.36 -5.10
N ASN A 11 0.79 23.97 -4.01
CA ASN A 11 0.91 22.56 -3.64
C ASN A 11 -0.42 21.96 -3.25
N GLU A 12 -1.24 22.67 -2.45
CA GLU A 12 -2.59 22.21 -2.08
C GLU A 12 -3.51 22.03 -3.30
N GLU A 13 -3.51 22.98 -4.24
CA GLU A 13 -4.30 22.89 -5.47
C GLU A 13 -3.85 21.73 -6.35
N PHE A 14 -2.55 21.52 -6.47
CA PHE A 14 -1.96 20.39 -7.19
C PHE A 14 -2.37 19.06 -6.56
N GLN A 15 -2.30 18.94 -5.23
CA GLN A 15 -2.72 17.75 -4.49
C GLN A 15 -4.21 17.44 -4.68
N LEU A 16 -5.07 18.45 -4.60
CA LEU A 16 -6.52 18.29 -4.85
C LEU A 16 -6.79 17.82 -6.28
N THR A 17 -6.08 18.37 -7.26
CA THR A 17 -6.22 17.98 -8.67
C THR A 17 -5.77 16.53 -8.88
N LEU A 18 -4.63 16.13 -8.34
CA LEU A 18 -4.16 14.74 -8.40
C LEU A 18 -5.15 13.77 -7.74
N SER A 19 -5.73 14.16 -6.58
CA SER A 19 -6.73 13.35 -5.89
C SER A 19 -7.95 13.10 -6.77
N LYS A 20 -8.47 14.16 -7.37
CA LYS A 20 -9.63 14.10 -8.26
C LYS A 20 -9.33 13.21 -9.47
N LEU A 21 -8.21 13.44 -10.15
CA LEU A 21 -7.79 12.63 -11.30
C LEU A 21 -7.61 11.15 -10.93
N SER A 22 -7.01 10.86 -9.78
CA SER A 22 -6.84 9.48 -9.30
C SER A 22 -8.17 8.77 -9.09
N HIS A 23 -9.18 9.47 -8.55
CA HIS A 23 -10.52 8.94 -8.39
C HIS A 23 -11.23 8.76 -9.75
N GLU A 24 -11.10 9.74 -10.65
CA GLU A 24 -11.70 9.68 -11.99
C GLU A 24 -11.11 8.55 -12.85
N ILE A 25 -9.83 8.22 -12.70
CA ILE A 25 -9.19 7.07 -13.39
C ILE A 25 -9.55 5.75 -12.71
N ARG A 26 -9.64 5.70 -11.38
CA ARG A 26 -9.98 4.46 -10.65
C ARG A 26 -11.37 3.94 -11.02
N ASN A 27 -12.33 4.82 -11.27
CA ASN A 27 -13.69 4.45 -11.62
C ASN A 27 -13.77 3.61 -12.92
N PRO A 28 -13.30 4.10 -14.10
CA PRO A 28 -13.31 3.31 -15.32
C PRO A 28 -12.44 2.04 -15.20
N LEU A 29 -11.32 2.09 -14.47
CA LEU A 29 -10.48 0.93 -14.23
C LEU A 29 -11.23 -0.17 -13.46
N THR A 30 -12.06 0.20 -12.50
CA THR A 30 -12.90 -0.74 -11.76
C THR A 30 -13.95 -1.37 -12.67
N LEU A 31 -14.58 -0.58 -13.55
CA LEU A 31 -15.54 -1.10 -14.52
C LEU A 31 -14.89 -2.08 -15.51
N ILE A 32 -13.76 -1.71 -16.10
CA ILE A 32 -12.99 -2.59 -17.00
C ILE A 32 -12.65 -3.91 -16.28
N SER A 33 -12.20 -3.85 -15.04
CA SER A 33 -11.90 -5.07 -14.26
C SER A 33 -13.12 -5.95 -14.06
N SER A 34 -14.28 -5.35 -13.78
CA SER A 34 -15.53 -6.08 -13.62
C SER A 34 -15.98 -6.73 -14.94
N GLU A 35 -15.84 -6.01 -16.06
CA GLU A 35 -16.18 -6.53 -17.39
C GLU A 35 -15.26 -7.70 -17.79
N LEU A 36 -13.96 -7.59 -17.53
CA LEU A 36 -12.99 -8.66 -17.75
C LEU A 36 -13.30 -9.89 -16.90
N GLN A 37 -13.68 -9.71 -15.63
CA GLN A 37 -14.10 -10.82 -14.75
C GLN A 37 -15.38 -11.51 -15.27
N MET A 38 -16.38 -10.75 -15.71
CA MET A 38 -17.58 -11.30 -16.31
C MET A 38 -17.27 -12.04 -17.62
N MET A 39 -16.37 -11.49 -18.43
CA MET A 39 -15.94 -12.11 -19.67
C MET A 39 -15.21 -13.43 -19.44
N SER A 40 -14.31 -13.50 -18.46
CA SER A 40 -13.63 -14.75 -18.10
C SER A 40 -14.55 -15.79 -17.48
N ALA A 41 -15.59 -15.37 -16.77
CA ALA A 41 -16.61 -16.28 -16.25
C ALA A 41 -17.49 -16.88 -17.36
N SER A 42 -17.79 -16.11 -18.40
CA SER A 42 -18.61 -16.54 -19.55
C SER A 42 -17.80 -17.27 -20.62
N HIS A 43 -16.50 -16.96 -20.74
CA HIS A 43 -15.58 -17.45 -21.75
C HIS A 43 -14.24 -17.86 -21.09
N PRO A 44 -14.19 -18.99 -20.36
CA PRO A 44 -12.98 -19.41 -19.65
C PRO A 44 -11.75 -19.60 -20.54
N GLU A 45 -11.96 -19.85 -21.82
CA GLU A 45 -10.88 -20.03 -22.81
C GLU A 45 -10.00 -18.79 -22.99
N ILE A 46 -10.52 -17.59 -22.70
CA ILE A 46 -9.75 -16.34 -22.88
C ILE A 46 -8.56 -16.23 -21.92
N ILE A 47 -8.64 -16.89 -20.75
CA ILE A 47 -7.56 -16.90 -19.76
C ILE A 47 -6.30 -17.57 -20.32
N SER A 48 -6.44 -18.45 -21.33
CA SER A 48 -5.31 -19.13 -21.96
C SER A 48 -4.55 -18.27 -22.98
N TYR A 49 -5.09 -17.12 -23.35
CA TYR A 49 -4.42 -16.21 -24.27
C TYR A 49 -3.37 -15.36 -23.57
N ARG A 50 -2.20 -15.22 -24.17
CA ARG A 50 -1.10 -14.40 -23.65
C ARG A 50 -1.51 -12.93 -23.45
N GLU A 51 -2.41 -12.45 -24.29
CA GLU A 51 -2.95 -11.09 -24.21
C GLU A 51 -3.75 -10.86 -22.94
N TRP A 52 -4.38 -11.91 -22.41
CA TRP A 52 -5.10 -11.84 -21.12
C TRP A 52 -4.13 -11.50 -19.98
N ASP A 53 -3.04 -12.23 -19.86
CA ASP A 53 -2.03 -11.99 -18.83
C ASP A 53 -1.47 -10.56 -18.94
N ASN A 54 -1.14 -10.12 -20.15
CA ASN A 54 -0.65 -8.77 -20.42
C ASN A 54 -1.66 -7.69 -20.00
N ILE A 55 -2.97 -7.89 -20.23
CA ILE A 55 -4.01 -6.97 -19.83
C ILE A 55 -4.09 -6.91 -18.29
N MET A 56 -4.11 -8.06 -17.63
CA MET A 56 -4.19 -8.13 -16.17
C MET A 56 -2.98 -7.48 -15.50
N GLU A 57 -1.77 -7.75 -15.98
CA GLU A 57 -0.54 -7.12 -15.48
C GLU A 57 -0.57 -5.59 -15.65
N ASN A 58 -1.01 -5.08 -16.81
CA ASN A 58 -1.15 -3.63 -17.03
C ASN A 58 -2.21 -3.01 -16.13
N MET A 59 -3.32 -3.69 -15.89
CA MET A 59 -4.38 -3.25 -14.97
C MET A 59 -3.85 -3.13 -13.55
N ASP A 60 -3.11 -4.13 -13.08
CA ASP A 60 -2.51 -4.13 -11.74
C ASP A 60 -1.42 -3.05 -11.62
N TYR A 61 -0.62 -2.85 -12.66
CA TYR A 61 0.34 -1.75 -12.71
C TYR A 61 -0.32 -0.37 -12.58
N ILE A 62 -1.43 -0.12 -13.30
CA ILE A 62 -2.16 1.16 -13.18
C ILE A 62 -2.75 1.32 -11.77
N ARG A 63 -3.29 0.26 -11.17
CA ARG A 63 -3.78 0.29 -9.77
C ARG A 63 -2.67 0.66 -8.80
N GLU A 64 -1.50 0.09 -8.98
CA GLU A 64 -0.34 0.38 -8.14
C GLU A 64 0.09 1.85 -8.27
N LEU A 65 0.17 2.39 -9.50
CA LEU A 65 0.46 3.81 -9.73
C LEU A 65 -0.55 4.72 -9.02
N LEU A 66 -1.85 4.43 -9.13
CA LEU A 66 -2.89 5.20 -8.45
C LEU A 66 -2.78 5.12 -6.92
N ASN A 67 -2.38 3.98 -6.39
CA ASN A 67 -2.14 3.80 -4.97
C ASN A 67 -0.92 4.61 -4.49
N ARG A 68 0.17 4.62 -5.24
CA ARG A 68 1.35 5.45 -4.96
C ARG A 68 1.01 6.94 -4.94
N ILE A 69 0.21 7.42 -5.91
CA ILE A 69 -0.28 8.81 -5.94
C ILE A 69 -1.10 9.12 -4.68
N SER A 70 -2.04 8.24 -4.30
CA SER A 70 -2.87 8.42 -3.11
C SER A 70 -2.07 8.43 -1.81
N GLN A 71 -1.03 7.59 -1.71
CA GLN A 71 -0.10 7.57 -0.58
C GLN A 71 0.69 8.88 -0.47
N TYR A 72 1.19 9.40 -1.59
CA TYR A 72 1.90 10.68 -1.64
C TYR A 72 1.03 11.82 -1.12
N GLN A 73 -0.23 11.89 -1.55
CA GLN A 73 -1.20 12.91 -1.12
C GLN A 73 -1.55 12.82 0.37
N SER A 74 -1.69 11.59 0.89
CA SER A 74 -2.02 11.39 2.30
C SER A 74 -0.85 11.71 3.24
N ALA A 75 0.39 11.76 2.74
CA ALA A 75 1.58 11.94 3.57
C ALA A 75 1.58 13.28 4.34
N GLU A 76 0.99 14.34 3.82
CA GLU A 76 1.00 15.67 4.43
C GLU A 76 0.04 15.84 5.62
N ARG A 77 -1.07 15.07 5.67
CA ARG A 77 -2.05 15.17 6.76
C ARG A 77 -1.79 14.08 7.79
N ILE A 78 -1.23 14.45 8.92
CA ILE A 78 -0.96 13.54 10.04
C ILE A 78 -2.07 13.69 11.08
N SER A 79 -2.68 12.58 11.49
CA SER A 79 -3.69 12.53 12.54
C SER A 79 -3.20 11.69 13.74
N PRO A 80 -2.32 12.24 14.58
CA PRO A 80 -1.71 11.48 15.67
C PRO A 80 -2.70 11.27 16.80
N ILE A 81 -2.80 10.04 17.26
CA ILE A 81 -3.57 9.65 18.45
C ILE A 81 -2.65 9.00 19.48
N LYS A 82 -2.98 9.17 20.76
CA LYS A 82 -2.23 8.54 21.86
C LYS A 82 -2.37 7.03 21.76
N THR A 83 -1.27 6.34 21.48
CA THR A 83 -1.25 4.91 21.16
C THR A 83 -0.44 4.14 22.18
N ASP A 84 -0.94 3.01 22.60
CA ASP A 84 -0.17 1.97 23.29
C ASP A 84 0.72 1.28 22.27
N THR A 85 1.98 1.67 22.23
CA THR A 85 2.91 1.33 21.17
C THR A 85 3.26 -0.17 21.19
N THR A 86 3.33 -0.79 22.38
CA THR A 86 3.60 -2.23 22.50
C THR A 86 2.49 -3.04 21.86
N THR A 87 1.25 -2.80 22.28
CA THR A 87 0.08 -3.51 21.73
C THR A 87 -0.06 -3.27 20.22
N TRP A 88 0.18 -2.04 19.77
CA TRP A 88 0.09 -1.68 18.37
C TRP A 88 1.11 -2.43 17.50
N PHE A 89 2.38 -2.52 17.93
CA PHE A 89 3.42 -3.28 17.23
C PHE A 89 3.12 -4.77 17.20
N LEU A 90 2.72 -5.35 18.33
CA LEU A 90 2.38 -6.77 18.39
C LEU A 90 1.23 -7.13 17.43
N ASN A 91 0.22 -6.27 17.32
CA ASN A 91 -0.88 -6.46 16.37
C ASN A 91 -0.42 -6.40 14.90
N ILE A 92 0.51 -5.50 14.57
CA ILE A 92 1.09 -5.44 13.22
C ILE A 92 1.83 -6.74 12.91
N ILE A 93 2.74 -7.16 13.79
CA ILE A 93 3.52 -8.38 13.61
C ILE A 93 2.60 -9.58 13.44
N HIS A 94 1.58 -9.71 14.30
CA HIS A 94 0.61 -10.79 14.21
C HIS A 94 -0.14 -10.80 12.86
N THR A 95 -0.39 -9.63 12.28
CA THR A 95 -1.06 -9.49 11.00
C THR A 95 -0.18 -9.96 9.83
N PHE A 96 1.13 -9.69 9.88
CA PHE A 96 2.04 -10.01 8.75
C PHE A 96 2.66 -11.39 8.82
N ARG A 97 2.86 -11.92 10.02
CA ARG A 97 3.52 -13.21 10.22
C ARG A 97 2.96 -14.35 9.35
N PRO A 98 1.64 -14.59 9.27
CA PRO A 98 1.11 -15.69 8.46
C PRO A 98 1.43 -15.57 6.97
N ALA A 99 1.46 -14.35 6.43
CA ALA A 99 1.78 -14.11 5.02
C ALA A 99 3.27 -14.38 4.74
N LEU A 100 4.15 -13.97 5.64
CA LEU A 100 5.60 -14.22 5.54
C LEU A 100 5.91 -15.71 5.71
N ASP A 101 5.28 -16.37 6.68
CA ASP A 101 5.43 -17.81 6.91
C ASP A 101 5.00 -18.62 5.68
N TYR A 102 3.90 -18.21 5.02
CA TYR A 102 3.45 -18.82 3.76
C TYR A 102 4.50 -18.71 2.63
N LEU A 103 5.26 -17.62 2.61
CA LEU A 103 6.35 -17.40 1.66
C LEU A 103 7.69 -18.04 2.09
N GLY A 104 7.72 -18.74 3.22
CA GLY A 104 8.93 -19.34 3.78
C GLY A 104 9.91 -18.32 4.36
N ILE A 105 9.42 -17.12 4.73
CA ILE A 105 10.23 -16.04 5.32
C ILE A 105 9.98 -15.98 6.83
N SER A 106 11.03 -16.15 7.62
CA SER A 106 10.95 -16.01 9.07
C SER A 106 10.98 -14.54 9.50
N LEU A 107 10.03 -14.14 10.35
CA LEU A 107 10.02 -12.82 10.98
C LEU A 107 10.50 -12.94 12.44
N GLU A 108 11.75 -12.52 12.69
CA GLU A 108 12.31 -12.43 14.03
C GLU A 108 12.06 -11.02 14.59
N THR A 109 11.65 -10.94 15.86
CA THR A 109 11.34 -9.67 16.50
C THR A 109 11.91 -9.62 17.91
N ASP A 110 12.53 -8.49 18.24
CA ASP A 110 12.99 -8.17 19.59
C ASP A 110 12.28 -6.89 20.05
N ILE A 111 11.21 -7.06 20.81
CA ILE A 111 10.39 -5.95 21.29
C ILE A 111 10.43 -5.95 22.82
N PRO A 112 10.86 -4.85 23.45
CA PRO A 112 10.81 -4.69 24.90
C PRO A 112 9.39 -4.94 25.45
N GLU A 113 9.30 -5.48 26.66
CA GLU A 113 8.03 -5.77 27.34
C GLU A 113 7.11 -4.54 27.43
N SER A 114 7.71 -3.34 27.52
CA SER A 114 6.96 -2.09 27.50
C SER A 114 7.66 -1.03 26.67
N LEU A 115 6.90 -0.45 25.74
CA LEU A 115 7.29 0.73 24.99
C LEU A 115 6.55 1.96 25.50
N PRO A 116 7.13 3.18 25.42
CA PRO A 116 6.44 4.40 25.82
C PRO A 116 5.19 4.60 24.96
N ARG A 117 4.13 5.14 25.56
CA ARG A 117 2.97 5.58 24.77
C ARG A 117 3.36 6.79 23.93
N LEU A 118 3.07 6.73 22.64
CA LEU A 118 3.38 7.78 21.68
C LEU A 118 2.11 8.34 21.04
N PHE A 119 2.19 9.60 20.60
CA PHE A 119 1.20 10.15 19.68
C PHE A 119 1.66 9.82 18.27
N LEU A 120 0.96 8.92 17.57
CA LEU A 120 1.30 8.51 16.22
C LEU A 120 0.03 8.32 15.38
N ASP A 121 0.18 8.60 14.09
CA ASP A 121 -0.83 8.26 13.10
C ASP A 121 -0.70 6.77 12.79
N GLN A 122 -1.60 5.97 13.37
CA GLN A 122 -1.56 4.51 13.27
C GLN A 122 -1.68 4.01 11.83
N VAL A 123 -2.44 4.72 10.97
CA VAL A 123 -2.64 4.34 9.58
C VAL A 123 -1.36 4.54 8.78
N LYS A 124 -0.74 5.70 8.91
CA LYS A 124 0.51 6.02 8.20
C LYS A 124 1.69 5.20 8.69
N MET A 125 1.78 4.99 9.99
CA MET A 125 2.81 4.13 10.56
C MET A 125 2.64 2.67 10.09
N ARG A 126 1.40 2.16 10.03
CA ARG A 126 1.14 0.83 9.45
C ARG A 126 1.58 0.76 8.00
N GLN A 127 1.28 1.78 7.20
CA GLN A 127 1.72 1.85 5.80
C GLN A 127 3.24 1.88 5.67
N ALA A 128 3.94 2.64 6.52
CA ALA A 128 5.40 2.67 6.54
C ALA A 128 5.99 1.27 6.85
N PHE A 129 5.43 0.57 7.85
CA PHE A 129 5.86 -0.80 8.17
C PHE A 129 5.57 -1.79 7.04
N LEU A 130 4.40 -1.68 6.39
CA LEU A 130 4.07 -2.47 5.20
C LEU A 130 5.13 -2.31 4.12
N ASN A 131 5.47 -1.08 3.78
CA ASN A 131 6.46 -0.79 2.75
C ASN A 131 7.85 -1.35 3.12
N LEU A 132 8.25 -1.26 4.40
CA LEU A 132 9.52 -1.81 4.86
C LEU A 132 9.55 -3.34 4.77
N ILE A 133 8.48 -4.01 5.18
CA ILE A 133 8.36 -5.47 5.11
C ILE A 133 8.34 -5.93 3.65
N GLN A 134 7.62 -5.23 2.77
CA GLN A 134 7.61 -5.53 1.34
C GLN A 134 9.00 -5.36 0.71
N ASN A 135 9.69 -4.26 0.99
CA ASN A 135 11.05 -4.05 0.50
C ASN A 135 12.01 -5.14 1.00
N ALA A 136 11.89 -5.55 2.26
CA ALA A 136 12.69 -6.64 2.81
C ALA A 136 12.36 -7.98 2.11
N GLN A 137 11.07 -8.27 1.90
CA GLN A 137 10.60 -9.45 1.17
C GLN A 137 11.11 -9.49 -0.27
N GLU A 138 11.01 -8.37 -1.01
CA GLU A 138 11.49 -8.25 -2.38
C GLU A 138 13.02 -8.41 -2.50
N SER A 139 13.75 -8.07 -1.44
CA SER A 139 15.21 -8.24 -1.37
C SER A 139 15.63 -9.69 -1.10
N ILE A 140 14.71 -10.55 -0.67
CA ILE A 140 14.98 -11.97 -0.41
C ILE A 140 14.82 -12.74 -1.71
N GLN A 141 15.96 -13.10 -2.33
CA GLN A 141 16.01 -13.80 -3.63
C GLN A 141 15.74 -15.31 -3.55
N HIS A 142 15.69 -15.88 -2.34
CA HIS A 142 15.57 -17.33 -2.13
C HIS A 142 14.55 -17.64 -1.03
N SER A 143 13.85 -18.78 -1.15
CA SER A 143 13.03 -19.31 -0.05
C SER A 143 13.90 -19.51 1.20
N HIS A 144 13.38 -19.18 2.40
CA HIS A 144 14.05 -19.25 3.70
C HIS A 144 14.87 -18.00 4.09
N GLY A 145 14.38 -16.83 3.76
CA GLY A 145 14.91 -15.56 4.26
C GLY A 145 14.50 -15.26 5.70
N VAL A 146 15.25 -14.36 6.33
CA VAL A 146 14.94 -13.86 7.70
C VAL A 146 14.84 -12.34 7.65
N ILE A 147 13.72 -11.82 8.16
CA ILE A 147 13.52 -10.38 8.42
C ILE A 147 13.67 -10.16 9.91
N ARG A 148 14.53 -9.23 10.33
CA ARG A 148 14.80 -8.86 11.73
C ARG A 148 14.49 -7.39 11.96
#